data_37f03923cd7dba58707d5b1daac7b242
#
_entry.id   37f03923cd7dba58707d5b1daac7b242
#
_cell.length_a   1.000
_cell.length_b   1.000
_cell.length_c   1.000
_cell.angle_alpha   90.00
_cell.angle_beta   90.00
_cell.angle_gamma   90.00
#
_symmetry.space_group_name_H-M   'P 1'
#
loop_
_entity.id
_entity.type
_entity.pdbx_description
1 polymer ?
#
loop_
_entity_poly.entity_id
_entity_poly.type
_entity_poly.pdbx_seq_one_letter_code
_entity_poly.pdbx_strand_id
1 'polypeptide(L)'
;MVREVHVSGTVRSLCLIVAALVGCGFASPFSAESRFIPAPAKKTEIRWRDSTALGTPGDGRLVRGVRLPSAGRSFFTWDPVLRRAPNRGWRRWGTDDLVRVVLRVARDFAEAHPEAPRLGIGDLGLERGGYFGPKHATHQNGLDADVYYPRLNRRERPPRTAAQVDLRLAQEIVDRFLALGATVIYVGPNTPLTGPPAIVQPLWNHDNHLHVRIAPGP
;
A
#
# COMPACT_ATOMS: atom_id res chain seq x y z
N MET A 1 -51.76 -46.27 -5.35
CA MET A 1 -51.70 -47.52 -4.59
C MET A 1 -51.01 -47.20 -3.28
N VAL A 2 -51.80 -47.16 -2.24
CA VAL A 2 -51.50 -46.74 -0.86
C VAL A 2 -50.76 -47.86 -0.14
N ARG A 3 -49.78 -47.53 0.70
CA ARG A 3 -49.55 -48.28 1.96
C ARG A 3 -48.91 -47.39 3.00
N GLU A 4 -49.73 -46.98 3.92
CA GLU A 4 -49.36 -46.57 5.26
C GLU A 4 -48.88 -47.79 6.07
N VAL A 5 -47.91 -47.60 6.93
CA VAL A 5 -47.66 -48.50 8.05
C VAL A 5 -47.51 -47.64 9.34
N HIS A 6 -48.50 -47.75 10.13
CA HIS A 6 -48.57 -47.35 11.55
C HIS A 6 -47.79 -48.35 12.40
N VAL A 7 -46.96 -47.87 13.32
CA VAL A 7 -46.66 -48.65 14.55
C VAL A 7 -46.59 -47.72 15.74
N SER A 8 -47.41 -48.05 16.67
CA SER A 8 -47.76 -47.53 17.96
C SER A 8 -46.74 -47.83 19.07
N GLY A 9 -46.68 -46.95 20.07
CA GLY A 9 -46.61 -47.31 21.50
C GLY A 9 -45.18 -47.38 22.10
N THR A 10 -44.84 -46.66 23.08
CA THR A 10 -45.19 -46.89 24.50
C THR A 10 -44.57 -45.83 25.39
N VAL A 11 -45.38 -45.23 26.19
CA VAL A 11 -45.01 -44.37 27.32
C VAL A 11 -44.41 -45.23 28.44
N ARG A 12 -43.25 -44.84 28.96
CA ARG A 12 -42.82 -45.21 30.33
C ARG A 12 -42.28 -43.99 31.06
N SER A 13 -43.11 -43.58 31.99
CA SER A 13 -42.75 -42.76 33.15
C SER A 13 -41.72 -43.44 34.01
N LEU A 14 -40.71 -42.76 34.48
CA LEU A 14 -40.04 -43.12 35.73
C LEU A 14 -39.28 -41.92 36.36
N CYS A 15 -39.80 -41.59 37.51
CA CYS A 15 -39.24 -41.02 38.74
C CYS A 15 -38.05 -40.06 38.72
N LEU A 16 -38.34 -38.89 39.33
CA LEU A 16 -37.41 -37.96 39.95
C LEU A 16 -36.47 -38.61 40.96
N ILE A 17 -35.19 -38.31 40.86
CA ILE A 17 -34.27 -38.31 42.01
C ILE A 17 -33.61 -36.94 42.04
N VAL A 18 -33.94 -36.15 43.09
CA VAL A 18 -33.27 -34.89 43.40
C VAL A 18 -32.01 -35.25 44.19
N ALA A 19 -30.85 -35.06 43.61
CA ALA A 19 -29.58 -35.09 44.33
C ALA A 19 -29.05 -33.64 44.40
N ALA A 20 -29.15 -33.07 45.57
CA ALA A 20 -28.51 -31.79 45.89
C ALA A 20 -27.00 -32.03 46.03
N LEU A 21 -26.22 -31.56 45.06
CA LEU A 21 -24.77 -31.47 45.19
C LEU A 21 -24.40 -30.02 45.48
N VAL A 22 -23.89 -29.80 46.67
CA VAL A 22 -23.23 -28.59 47.14
C VAL A 22 -21.97 -28.41 46.29
N GLY A 23 -22.00 -27.49 45.34
CA GLY A 23 -20.86 -27.16 44.49
C GLY A 23 -19.94 -26.17 45.20
N CYS A 24 -18.77 -26.63 45.65
CA CYS A 24 -17.64 -25.77 45.96
C CYS A 24 -17.23 -24.98 44.69
N GLY A 25 -17.45 -23.68 44.75
CA GLY A 25 -17.00 -22.76 43.69
C GLY A 25 -15.47 -22.71 43.64
N PHE A 26 -14.88 -23.35 42.66
CA PHE A 26 -13.51 -23.03 42.24
C PHE A 26 -13.54 -21.73 41.45
N ALA A 27 -13.12 -20.65 42.11
CA ALA A 27 -12.78 -19.41 41.42
C ALA A 27 -11.54 -19.69 40.52
N SER A 28 -11.73 -19.78 39.23
CA SER A 28 -10.62 -19.78 38.29
C SER A 28 -9.90 -18.42 38.37
N PRO A 29 -8.58 -18.40 38.55
CA PRO A 29 -7.84 -17.14 38.45
C PRO A 29 -7.94 -16.64 37.00
N PHE A 30 -8.62 -15.52 36.84
CA PHE A 30 -8.55 -14.77 35.57
C PHE A 30 -7.09 -14.39 35.34
N SER A 31 -6.40 -15.13 34.50
CA SER A 31 -5.12 -14.70 33.95
C SER A 31 -5.37 -13.42 33.14
N ALA A 32 -4.97 -12.30 33.70
CA ALA A 32 -4.90 -11.05 32.96
C ALA A 32 -3.86 -11.24 31.86
N GLU A 33 -4.28 -11.63 30.64
CA GLU A 33 -3.44 -11.53 29.46
C GLU A 33 -3.03 -10.07 29.35
N SER A 34 -1.79 -9.80 29.68
CA SER A 34 -1.14 -8.53 29.41
C SER A 34 -1.17 -8.32 27.89
N ARG A 35 -2.18 -7.57 27.43
CA ARG A 35 -2.22 -7.11 26.04
C ARG A 35 -0.96 -6.28 25.83
N PHE A 36 0.00 -6.85 25.09
CA PHE A 36 1.15 -6.13 24.61
C PHE A 36 0.63 -4.98 23.71
N ILE A 37 0.55 -3.79 24.28
CA ILE A 37 0.29 -2.57 23.54
C ILE A 37 1.64 -2.16 22.96
N PRO A 38 1.86 -2.35 21.64
CA PRO A 38 3.12 -1.94 21.04
C PRO A 38 3.28 -0.44 21.26
N ALA A 39 4.45 -0.03 21.74
CA ALA A 39 4.77 1.37 21.90
C ALA A 39 4.50 2.11 20.60
N PRO A 40 3.92 3.34 20.63
CA PRO A 40 3.64 4.09 19.42
C PRO A 40 4.92 4.23 18.61
N ALA A 41 4.90 3.74 17.36
CA ALA A 41 6.04 3.85 16.46
C ALA A 41 6.50 5.30 16.42
N LYS A 42 7.78 5.54 16.74
CA LYS A 42 8.37 6.89 16.66
C LYS A 42 8.00 7.49 15.32
N LYS A 43 7.26 8.59 15.33
CA LYS A 43 6.90 9.34 14.14
C LYS A 43 8.21 9.74 13.47
N THR A 44 8.57 9.12 12.35
CA THR A 44 9.78 9.48 11.61
C THR A 44 9.53 10.87 11.04
N GLU A 45 10.09 11.86 11.65
CA GLU A 45 9.99 13.25 11.22
C GLU A 45 10.71 13.41 9.88
N ILE A 46 10.03 13.99 8.90
CA ILE A 46 10.60 14.27 7.58
C ILE A 46 11.42 15.54 7.67
N ARG A 47 12.69 15.45 7.31
CA ARG A 47 13.55 16.62 7.19
C ARG A 47 13.34 17.29 5.83
N TRP A 48 12.48 18.29 5.79
CA TRP A 48 12.26 19.12 4.61
C TRP A 48 13.50 20.00 4.37
N ARG A 49 13.92 20.18 3.11
CA ARG A 49 15.26 20.73 2.81
C ARG A 49 15.30 21.76 1.70
N ASP A 50 14.18 22.21 1.14
CA ASP A 50 14.19 23.09 -0.03
C ASP A 50 15.06 22.52 -1.15
N SER A 51 14.71 21.34 -1.59
CA SER A 51 15.49 20.55 -2.53
C SER A 51 15.35 21.07 -3.96
N THR A 52 16.37 20.82 -4.78
CA THR A 52 16.38 21.24 -6.18
C THR A 52 16.70 20.05 -7.09
N ALA A 53 15.89 19.86 -8.12
CA ALA A 53 16.17 18.96 -9.23
C ALA A 53 17.03 19.69 -10.27
N LEU A 54 18.15 19.10 -10.68
CA LEU A 54 19.01 19.61 -11.72
C LEU A 54 19.09 18.65 -12.90
N GLY A 55 19.21 19.17 -14.12
CA GLY A 55 19.28 18.36 -15.33
C GLY A 55 17.95 17.69 -15.69
N THR A 56 18.04 16.55 -16.35
CA THR A 56 16.87 15.78 -16.79
C THR A 56 16.61 14.57 -15.89
N PRO A 57 15.42 13.96 -15.93
CA PRO A 57 15.15 12.73 -15.18
C PRO A 57 16.09 11.56 -15.53
N GLY A 58 16.64 11.54 -16.76
CA GLY A 58 17.56 10.49 -17.22
C GLY A 58 19.04 10.86 -17.15
N ASP A 59 19.35 12.14 -16.91
CA ASP A 59 20.71 12.66 -16.69
C ASP A 59 20.61 13.87 -15.76
N GLY A 60 20.56 13.61 -14.48
CA GLY A 60 20.29 14.66 -13.52
C GLY A 60 20.86 14.40 -12.13
N ARG A 61 20.65 15.38 -11.27
CA ARG A 61 21.11 15.39 -9.88
C ARG A 61 20.02 15.94 -8.98
N LEU A 62 20.07 15.53 -7.73
CA LEU A 62 19.20 16.01 -6.65
C LEU A 62 20.05 16.75 -5.61
N VAL A 63 19.75 18.02 -5.39
CA VAL A 63 20.41 18.84 -4.38
C VAL A 63 19.53 18.90 -3.14
N ARG A 64 20.09 18.65 -1.97
CA ARG A 64 19.37 18.64 -0.68
C ARG A 64 18.14 17.73 -0.68
N GLY A 65 18.27 16.51 -1.24
CA GLY A 65 17.18 15.56 -1.33
C GLY A 65 16.50 15.28 0.00
N VAL A 66 15.20 15.00 -0.07
CA VAL A 66 14.35 14.63 1.06
C VAL A 66 14.09 13.14 1.02
N ARG A 67 14.26 12.45 2.16
CA ARG A 67 14.03 11.02 2.25
C ARG A 67 12.60 10.72 2.69
N LEU A 68 11.85 9.98 1.86
CA LEU A 68 10.57 9.42 2.25
C LEU A 68 10.76 8.43 3.42
N PRO A 69 9.97 8.47 4.49
CA PRO A 69 9.97 7.47 5.55
C PRO A 69 9.76 6.05 5.01
N SER A 70 10.16 5.03 5.78
CA SER A 70 10.01 3.63 5.37
C SER A 70 8.55 3.18 5.30
N ALA A 71 7.69 3.79 6.09
CA ALA A 71 6.25 3.60 6.07
C ALA A 71 5.57 4.77 6.78
N GLY A 72 4.26 4.90 6.61
CA GLY A 72 3.39 5.84 7.28
C GLY A 72 2.00 5.24 7.53
N ARG A 73 1.09 6.05 8.04
CA ARG A 73 -0.29 5.64 8.30
C ARG A 73 -1.01 5.22 7.01
N SER A 74 -0.75 5.94 5.90
CA SER A 74 -1.44 5.79 4.62
C SER A 74 -0.60 5.10 3.53
N PHE A 75 0.67 4.77 3.80
CA PHE A 75 1.55 4.15 2.82
C PHE A 75 2.52 3.16 3.46
N PHE A 76 3.01 2.24 2.66
CA PHE A 76 4.17 1.40 2.94
C PHE A 76 5.18 1.53 1.80
N THR A 77 6.45 1.20 2.03
CA THR A 77 7.43 1.16 0.96
C THR A 77 7.86 -0.28 0.68
N TRP A 78 8.18 -0.57 -0.58
CA TRP A 78 8.54 -1.91 -1.03
C TRP A 78 9.82 -1.91 -1.86
N ASP A 79 10.76 -2.76 -1.51
CA ASP A 79 12.00 -2.96 -2.27
C ASP A 79 11.76 -3.94 -3.42
N PRO A 80 11.86 -3.51 -4.68
CA PRO A 80 11.62 -4.38 -5.83
C PRO A 80 12.68 -5.47 -6.01
N VAL A 81 13.90 -5.22 -5.55
CA VAL A 81 15.03 -6.15 -5.69
C VAL A 81 14.98 -7.21 -4.60
N LEU A 82 14.83 -6.79 -3.33
CA LEU A 82 14.74 -7.70 -2.19
C LEU A 82 13.32 -8.32 -2.04
N ARG A 83 12.34 -7.81 -2.79
CA ARG A 83 10.94 -8.27 -2.81
C ARG A 83 10.30 -8.30 -1.41
N ARG A 84 10.56 -7.26 -0.62
CA ARG A 84 10.04 -7.09 0.75
C ARG A 84 9.85 -5.62 1.12
N ALA A 85 9.04 -5.37 2.13
CA ALA A 85 8.96 -4.10 2.83
C ALA A 85 9.94 -4.08 4.01
N PRO A 86 10.45 -2.91 4.39
CA PRO A 86 10.40 -1.65 3.65
C PRO A 86 11.43 -1.59 2.52
N ASN A 87 11.26 -0.64 1.58
CA ASN A 87 12.29 -0.31 0.59
C ASN A 87 13.53 0.25 1.28
N ARG A 88 14.70 -0.03 0.71
CA ARG A 88 15.99 0.44 1.24
C ARG A 88 16.06 1.98 1.28
N GLY A 89 16.68 2.51 2.34
CA GLY A 89 16.74 3.96 2.59
C GLY A 89 17.34 4.78 1.46
N TRP A 90 18.34 4.24 0.76
CA TRP A 90 19.03 4.91 -0.32
C TRP A 90 18.20 5.00 -1.62
N ARG A 91 17.08 4.26 -1.74
CA ARG A 91 16.16 4.27 -2.88
C ARG A 91 14.96 5.21 -2.70
N ARG A 92 14.89 5.95 -1.61
CA ARG A 92 13.69 6.68 -1.19
C ARG A 92 13.90 8.19 -1.11
N TRP A 93 14.76 8.74 -1.97
CA TRP A 93 15.08 10.15 -2.00
C TRP A 93 14.42 10.83 -3.20
N GLY A 94 13.84 12.00 -2.96
CA GLY A 94 13.22 12.85 -3.98
C GLY A 94 13.32 14.30 -3.61
N THR A 95 12.78 15.17 -4.45
CA THR A 95 12.55 16.56 -4.06
C THR A 95 11.50 16.60 -2.94
N ASP A 96 11.49 17.67 -2.15
CA ASP A 96 10.45 17.88 -1.16
C ASP A 96 9.06 17.98 -1.82
N ASP A 97 8.94 18.56 -3.02
CA ASP A 97 7.70 18.59 -3.79
C ASP A 97 7.23 17.17 -4.16
N LEU A 98 8.12 16.32 -4.69
CA LEU A 98 7.77 14.93 -4.98
C LEU A 98 7.30 14.20 -3.73
N VAL A 99 8.05 14.32 -2.63
CA VAL A 99 7.70 13.66 -1.38
C VAL A 99 6.35 14.18 -0.84
N ARG A 100 6.08 15.49 -0.92
CA ARG A 100 4.78 16.08 -0.54
C ARG A 100 3.64 15.56 -1.39
N VAL A 101 3.80 15.50 -2.72
CA VAL A 101 2.79 14.97 -3.65
C VAL A 101 2.49 13.52 -3.34
N VAL A 102 3.51 12.67 -3.21
CA VAL A 102 3.34 11.24 -2.88
C VAL A 102 2.60 11.05 -1.56
N LEU A 103 2.98 11.79 -0.52
CA LEU A 103 2.32 11.73 0.79
C LEU A 103 0.87 12.23 0.75
N ARG A 104 0.61 13.27 -0.04
CA ARG A 104 -0.74 13.79 -0.22
C ARG A 104 -1.63 12.77 -0.92
N VAL A 105 -1.18 12.22 -2.05
CA VAL A 105 -1.93 11.15 -2.75
C VAL A 105 -2.21 9.98 -1.80
N ALA A 106 -1.20 9.53 -1.06
CA ALA A 106 -1.37 8.40 -0.14
C ALA A 106 -2.40 8.70 0.97
N ARG A 107 -2.37 9.90 1.54
CA ARG A 107 -3.33 10.32 2.56
C ARG A 107 -4.74 10.41 1.99
N ASP A 108 -4.91 11.17 0.90
CA ASP A 108 -6.21 11.44 0.30
C ASP A 108 -6.85 10.13 -0.25
N PHE A 109 -6.02 9.18 -0.71
CA PHE A 109 -6.46 7.83 -1.08
C PHE A 109 -6.94 7.02 0.14
N ALA A 110 -6.18 7.02 1.24
CA ALA A 110 -6.56 6.29 2.44
C ALA A 110 -7.81 6.88 3.14
N GLU A 111 -8.01 8.19 3.05
CA GLU A 111 -9.22 8.87 3.56
C GLU A 111 -10.46 8.50 2.74
N ALA A 112 -10.32 8.41 1.41
CA ALA A 112 -11.42 8.03 0.53
C ALA A 112 -11.74 6.51 0.57
N HIS A 113 -10.75 5.68 0.90
CA HIS A 113 -10.85 4.21 0.89
C HIS A 113 -10.28 3.59 2.17
N PRO A 114 -10.93 3.79 3.33
CA PRO A 114 -10.43 3.27 4.62
C PRO A 114 -10.31 1.75 4.66
N GLU A 115 -11.04 1.03 3.79
CA GLU A 115 -11.00 -0.42 3.64
C GLU A 115 -9.89 -0.90 2.68
N ALA A 116 -9.30 0.00 1.88
CA ALA A 116 -8.24 -0.36 0.94
C ALA A 116 -6.89 -0.59 1.68
N PRO A 117 -5.95 -1.34 1.08
CA PRO A 117 -4.60 -1.41 1.61
C PRO A 117 -3.93 -0.03 1.53
N ARG A 118 -2.95 0.20 2.40
CA ARG A 118 -2.10 1.39 2.29
C ARG A 118 -1.45 1.46 0.91
N LEU A 119 -1.19 2.68 0.44
CA LEU A 119 -0.55 2.89 -0.85
C LEU A 119 0.89 2.35 -0.84
N GLY A 120 1.24 1.51 -1.80
CA GLY A 120 2.59 0.96 -1.95
C GLY A 120 3.48 1.93 -2.72
N ILE A 121 4.62 2.32 -2.13
CA ILE A 121 5.61 3.19 -2.76
C ILE A 121 6.88 2.40 -3.04
N GLY A 122 7.35 2.44 -4.28
CA GLY A 122 8.57 1.81 -4.74
C GLY A 122 9.79 2.74 -4.65
N ASP A 123 10.46 2.87 -5.78
CA ASP A 123 11.66 3.68 -5.91
C ASP A 123 11.34 5.16 -6.16
N LEU A 124 12.12 6.05 -5.54
CA LEU A 124 12.12 7.47 -5.85
C LEU A 124 13.43 7.85 -6.55
N GLY A 125 14.53 7.79 -5.84
CA GLY A 125 15.86 8.17 -6.36
C GLY A 125 16.93 8.01 -5.30
N LEU A 126 18.15 8.43 -5.65
CA LEU A 126 19.31 8.50 -4.77
C LEU A 126 19.34 9.84 -4.02
N GLU A 127 20.04 9.90 -2.89
CA GLU A 127 20.17 11.12 -2.07
C GLU A 127 20.68 12.34 -2.85
N ARG A 128 21.59 12.10 -3.80
CA ARG A 128 22.18 13.14 -4.65
C ARG A 128 21.76 13.04 -6.11
N GLY A 129 20.76 12.18 -6.41
CA GLY A 129 20.40 11.85 -7.77
C GLY A 129 21.49 11.08 -8.51
N GLY A 130 21.52 11.18 -9.83
CA GLY A 130 22.45 10.47 -10.70
C GLY A 130 21.99 9.04 -11.02
N TYR A 131 22.82 8.29 -11.72
CA TYR A 131 22.49 6.96 -12.23
C TYR A 131 21.97 6.01 -11.18
N PHE A 132 20.74 5.58 -11.33
CA PHE A 132 20.03 4.78 -10.34
C PHE A 132 20.26 3.26 -10.49
N GLY A 133 20.84 2.83 -11.59
CA GLY A 133 21.16 1.44 -11.88
C GLY A 133 20.43 0.91 -13.13
N PRO A 134 20.73 -0.33 -13.56
CA PRO A 134 20.11 -0.93 -14.72
C PRO A 134 18.59 -1.04 -14.53
N LYS A 135 17.84 -0.86 -15.61
CA LYS A 135 16.37 -0.84 -15.65
C LYS A 135 15.70 0.44 -15.11
N HIS A 136 16.47 1.46 -14.77
CA HIS A 136 15.96 2.78 -14.43
C HIS A 136 16.56 3.81 -15.37
N ALA A 137 15.83 4.11 -16.47
CA ALA A 137 16.24 5.15 -17.40
C ALA A 137 16.12 6.56 -16.81
N THR A 138 15.36 6.68 -15.73
CA THR A 138 15.05 7.95 -15.04
C THR A 138 15.30 7.83 -13.53
N HIS A 139 14.63 8.58 -12.68
CA HIS A 139 14.84 8.66 -11.22
C HIS A 139 16.14 9.38 -10.80
N GLN A 140 16.77 10.15 -11.72
CA GLN A 140 18.09 10.70 -11.46
C GLN A 140 18.08 12.11 -10.86
N ASN A 141 16.97 12.84 -10.93
CA ASN A 141 16.88 14.21 -10.40
C ASN A 141 15.86 14.39 -9.29
N GLY A 142 15.25 13.29 -8.81
CA GLY A 142 14.33 13.31 -7.67
C GLY A 142 12.91 13.78 -7.97
N LEU A 143 12.48 13.74 -9.24
CA LEU A 143 11.13 14.10 -9.68
C LEU A 143 10.26 12.87 -10.01
N ASP A 144 10.80 11.67 -9.96
CA ASP A 144 10.14 10.42 -10.33
C ASP A 144 9.84 9.56 -9.10
N ALA A 145 8.71 8.86 -9.11
CA ALA A 145 8.35 7.85 -8.12
C ALA A 145 7.63 6.67 -8.75
N ASP A 146 7.97 5.46 -8.32
CA ASP A 146 7.21 4.25 -8.61
C ASP A 146 6.14 4.05 -7.54
N VAL A 147 4.90 3.81 -7.96
CA VAL A 147 3.76 3.60 -7.07
C VAL A 147 3.04 2.32 -7.44
N TYR A 148 3.02 1.37 -6.54
CA TYR A 148 2.43 0.06 -6.80
C TYR A 148 0.91 0.10 -6.83
N TYR A 149 0.34 -0.61 -7.78
CA TYR A 149 -1.11 -0.76 -7.85
C TYR A 149 -1.66 -1.52 -6.64
N PRO A 150 -2.82 -1.08 -6.10
CA PRO A 150 -3.55 -1.86 -5.12
C PRO A 150 -3.95 -3.23 -5.68
N ARG A 151 -3.92 -4.25 -4.82
CA ARG A 151 -4.31 -5.61 -5.22
C ARG A 151 -5.77 -5.88 -4.89
N LEU A 152 -6.44 -6.66 -5.73
CA LEU A 152 -7.80 -7.17 -5.49
C LEU A 152 -7.94 -7.88 -4.12
N ASN A 153 -6.90 -8.59 -3.69
CA ASN A 153 -6.89 -9.28 -2.39
C ASN A 153 -6.42 -8.44 -1.21
N ARG A 154 -6.28 -7.13 -1.40
CA ARG A 154 -5.91 -6.10 -0.40
C ARG A 154 -4.59 -6.32 0.35
N ARG A 155 -3.71 -7.20 -0.14
CA ARG A 155 -2.39 -7.41 0.48
C ARG A 155 -1.44 -6.26 0.16
N GLU A 156 -0.72 -5.79 1.16
CA GLU A 156 0.31 -4.74 1.06
C GLU A 156 1.60 -5.25 0.42
N ARG A 157 1.52 -5.55 -0.84
CA ARG A 157 2.65 -5.93 -1.70
C ARG A 157 2.30 -5.70 -3.18
N PRO A 158 3.28 -5.50 -4.06
CA PRO A 158 3.02 -5.32 -5.49
C PRO A 158 2.24 -6.49 -6.12
N PRO A 159 1.36 -6.25 -7.07
CA PRO A 159 0.84 -7.30 -7.93
C PRO A 159 1.99 -7.95 -8.70
N ARG A 160 1.82 -9.20 -9.10
CA ARG A 160 2.77 -9.91 -9.97
C ARG A 160 2.34 -9.92 -11.42
N THR A 161 1.05 -9.71 -11.67
CA THR A 161 0.42 -9.67 -12.98
C THR A 161 -0.68 -8.62 -12.97
N ALA A 162 -1.05 -8.10 -14.14
CA ALA A 162 -2.16 -7.15 -14.30
C ALA A 162 -3.48 -7.69 -13.75
N ALA A 163 -3.75 -9.00 -13.87
CA ALA A 163 -4.96 -9.63 -13.34
C ALA A 163 -5.12 -9.54 -11.81
N GLN A 164 -4.08 -9.17 -11.08
CA GLN A 164 -4.13 -8.98 -9.63
C GLN A 164 -4.41 -7.54 -9.22
N VAL A 165 -4.44 -6.62 -10.18
CA VAL A 165 -4.63 -5.19 -9.95
C VAL A 165 -6.10 -4.89 -9.70
N ASP A 166 -6.40 -4.11 -8.66
CA ASP A 166 -7.69 -3.45 -8.52
C ASP A 166 -7.70 -2.21 -9.41
N LEU A 167 -8.21 -2.39 -10.65
CA LEU A 167 -8.18 -1.34 -11.68
C LEU A 167 -8.95 -0.08 -11.26
N ARG A 168 -10.03 -0.22 -10.49
CA ARG A 168 -10.80 0.92 -10.00
C ARG A 168 -9.95 1.78 -9.06
N LEU A 169 -9.34 1.17 -8.07
CA LEU A 169 -8.46 1.87 -7.13
C LEU A 169 -7.19 2.40 -7.81
N ALA A 170 -6.65 1.65 -8.78
CA ALA A 170 -5.49 2.08 -9.55
C ALA A 170 -5.80 3.33 -10.40
N GLN A 171 -6.98 3.39 -11.04
CA GLN A 171 -7.41 4.57 -11.78
C GLN A 171 -7.53 5.80 -10.88
N GLU A 172 -8.11 5.66 -9.70
CA GLU A 172 -8.21 6.78 -8.76
C GLU A 172 -6.84 7.31 -8.29
N ILE A 173 -5.82 6.45 -8.21
CA ILE A 173 -4.45 6.89 -7.93
C ILE A 173 -3.90 7.71 -9.09
N VAL A 174 -4.13 7.27 -10.34
CA VAL A 174 -3.76 8.05 -11.54
C VAL A 174 -4.43 9.42 -11.51
N ASP A 175 -5.74 9.46 -11.28
CA ASP A 175 -6.53 10.70 -11.25
C ASP A 175 -6.03 11.68 -10.17
N ARG A 176 -5.64 11.18 -8.98
CA ARG A 176 -5.07 11.99 -7.91
C ARG A 176 -3.71 12.59 -8.29
N PHE A 177 -2.85 11.81 -8.94
CA PHE A 177 -1.58 12.35 -9.43
C PHE A 177 -1.78 13.39 -10.53
N LEU A 178 -2.73 13.17 -11.45
CA LEU A 178 -3.10 14.15 -12.47
C LEU A 178 -3.61 15.45 -11.84
N ALA A 179 -4.48 15.36 -10.84
CA ALA A 179 -5.01 16.52 -10.11
C ALA A 179 -3.94 17.32 -9.36
N LEU A 180 -2.80 16.68 -9.03
CA LEU A 180 -1.65 17.32 -8.39
C LEU A 180 -0.53 17.68 -9.37
N GLY A 181 -0.82 17.71 -10.68
CA GLY A 181 0.10 18.24 -11.69
C GLY A 181 1.19 17.24 -12.13
N ALA A 182 0.92 15.95 -12.08
CA ALA A 182 1.82 14.98 -12.70
C ALA A 182 2.00 15.30 -14.19
N THR A 183 3.24 15.28 -14.67
CA THR A 183 3.61 15.58 -16.07
C THR A 183 3.82 14.33 -16.90
N VAL A 184 4.10 13.19 -16.27
CA VAL A 184 4.20 11.87 -16.90
C VAL A 184 3.64 10.83 -15.94
N ILE A 185 2.84 9.91 -16.47
CA ILE A 185 2.42 8.70 -15.76
C ILE A 185 2.55 7.54 -16.73
N TYR A 186 3.54 6.67 -16.52
CA TYR A 186 3.60 5.41 -17.25
C TYR A 186 2.81 4.34 -16.53
N VAL A 187 1.98 3.63 -17.30
CA VAL A 187 1.14 2.51 -16.82
C VAL A 187 1.47 1.23 -17.61
N GLY A 188 1.12 0.08 -17.10
CA GLY A 188 1.36 -1.18 -17.79
C GLY A 188 0.50 -1.34 -19.05
N PRO A 189 1.01 -1.96 -20.11
CA PRO A 189 0.24 -2.18 -21.34
C PRO A 189 -0.96 -3.12 -21.11
N ASN A 190 -0.93 -3.94 -20.04
CA ASN A 190 -2.02 -4.84 -19.67
C ASN A 190 -2.88 -4.29 -18.49
N THR A 191 -2.64 -3.03 -18.09
CA THR A 191 -3.44 -2.32 -17.08
C THR A 191 -4.12 -1.13 -17.77
N PRO A 192 -5.37 -1.26 -18.24
CA PRO A 192 -6.04 -0.24 -19.07
C PRO A 192 -6.46 0.97 -18.24
N LEU A 193 -5.50 1.70 -17.71
CA LEU A 193 -5.67 2.96 -17.00
C LEU A 193 -5.62 4.11 -17.99
N THR A 194 -6.41 5.16 -17.75
CA THR A 194 -6.65 6.24 -18.71
C THR A 194 -6.33 7.61 -18.11
N GLY A 195 -6.17 8.58 -19.01
CA GLY A 195 -5.94 9.99 -18.70
C GLY A 195 -5.57 10.77 -19.97
N PRO A 196 -5.14 12.04 -19.86
CA PRO A 196 -4.65 12.80 -21.01
C PRO A 196 -3.52 12.04 -21.71
N PRO A 197 -3.62 11.74 -23.03
CA PRO A 197 -2.66 10.88 -23.72
C PRO A 197 -1.21 11.40 -23.72
N ALA A 198 -1.05 12.72 -23.57
CA ALA A 198 0.28 13.32 -23.44
C ALA A 198 0.94 13.04 -22.08
N ILE A 199 0.18 12.62 -21.07
CA ILE A 199 0.65 12.41 -19.71
C ILE A 199 0.59 10.93 -19.34
N VAL A 200 -0.55 10.26 -19.58
CA VAL A 200 -0.76 8.85 -19.24
C VAL A 200 -0.47 7.99 -20.46
N GLN A 201 0.59 7.21 -20.37
CA GLN A 201 1.11 6.44 -21.51
C GLN A 201 1.44 5.00 -21.12
N PRO A 202 1.15 4.00 -21.96
CA PRO A 202 1.55 2.63 -21.70
C PRO A 202 3.06 2.47 -21.87
N LEU A 203 3.67 1.75 -20.91
CA LEU A 203 5.09 1.42 -20.98
C LEU A 203 5.34 -0.02 -20.48
N TRP A 204 6.24 -0.73 -21.17
CA TRP A 204 6.65 -2.09 -20.78
C TRP A 204 7.16 -2.15 -19.35
N ASN A 205 6.96 -3.29 -18.69
CA ASN A 205 7.37 -3.55 -17.30
C ASN A 205 6.64 -2.72 -16.22
N HIS A 206 5.48 -2.10 -16.56
CA HIS A 206 4.67 -1.31 -15.64
C HIS A 206 3.34 -1.97 -15.25
N ASP A 207 3.16 -3.28 -15.52
CA ASP A 207 1.92 -4.01 -15.16
C ASP A 207 1.69 -4.19 -13.65
N ASN A 208 2.67 -3.84 -12.82
CA ASN A 208 2.57 -3.95 -11.36
C ASN A 208 2.68 -2.62 -10.61
N HIS A 209 3.00 -1.53 -11.30
CA HIS A 209 3.13 -0.19 -10.74
C HIS A 209 2.88 0.87 -11.82
N LEU A 210 2.55 2.07 -11.42
CA LEU A 210 2.69 3.25 -12.25
C LEU A 210 4.01 3.94 -11.91
N HIS A 211 4.65 4.51 -12.92
CA HIS A 211 5.75 5.44 -12.76
C HIS A 211 5.23 6.85 -12.94
N VAL A 212 5.39 7.70 -11.96
CA VAL A 212 4.90 9.08 -11.98
C VAL A 212 6.05 10.07 -11.93
N ARG A 213 5.95 11.14 -12.72
CA ARG A 213 6.82 12.31 -12.67
C ARG A 213 6.03 13.56 -12.42
N ILE A 214 6.58 14.44 -11.59
CA ILE A 214 6.07 15.79 -11.39
C ILE A 214 6.95 16.82 -12.09
N ALA A 215 6.41 18.05 -12.30
CA ALA A 215 7.24 19.19 -12.69
C ALA A 215 8.22 19.56 -11.56
N PRO A 216 9.39 20.13 -11.90
CA PRO A 216 10.21 20.79 -10.88
C PRO A 216 9.42 21.94 -10.26
N GLY A 217 9.59 22.17 -8.96
CA GLY A 217 9.08 23.36 -8.30
C GLY A 217 9.67 24.65 -8.86
N PRO A 218 9.03 25.79 -8.61
CA PRO A 218 9.51 27.10 -9.04
C PRO A 218 10.84 27.49 -8.40
#